data_ebc5ca6dc5bd64a14657a18ef70e6dc6
#
_entry.id   ebc5ca6dc5bd64a14657a18ef70e6dc6
#
_cell.length_a   1.000
_cell.length_b   1.000
_cell.length_c   1.000
_cell.angle_alpha   90.00
_cell.angle_beta   90.00
_cell.angle_gamma   90.00
#
_symmetry.space_group_name_H-M   'P 1'
#
loop_
_entity.id
_entity.type
_entity.pdbx_description
1 polymer ?
#
loop_
_entity_poly.entity_id
_entity_poly.type
_entity_poly.pdbx_seq_one_letter_code
_entity_poly.pdbx_strand_id
1 'polypeptide(L)'
;MPRDTDDDLEELSRLIDTADRVVLFTGAGISTESGIPDFRSPGGIWTKNAPIDFRDFMRSDEARRETWKRRFDMEDTFRKAAPNRGHRACAELVRSGKATSVITQNIDGLHQDSGVPDSKVIELHGNTTYAHCLDCAQRYEIADLRVDFERDNIVPHCACGGWVKTATISFGQSMPIDEMRRAEQETLLADLFIVLGSSLVVYPAAGFPELAKRNGASLVIINREETPLDRAADLVLHRSIGETMGAMVGVE
;
A
#
# COMPACT_ATOMS: atom_id res chain seq x y z
N MET A 1 -25.69 9.47 -8.00
CA MET A 1 -24.41 8.85 -8.40
C MET A 1 -24.47 8.56 -9.88
N PRO A 2 -23.56 9.06 -10.73
CA PRO A 2 -23.45 8.56 -12.08
C PRO A 2 -23.21 7.04 -11.99
N ARG A 3 -23.90 6.26 -12.77
CA ARG A 3 -23.61 4.83 -12.90
C ARG A 3 -22.40 4.72 -13.81
N ASP A 4 -21.36 4.03 -13.35
CA ASP A 4 -20.22 3.68 -14.19
C ASP A 4 -20.76 2.94 -15.43
N THR A 5 -20.46 3.47 -16.59
CA THR A 5 -20.97 3.00 -17.87
C THR A 5 -19.92 2.16 -18.60
N ASP A 6 -20.33 1.49 -19.68
CA ASP A 6 -19.37 0.83 -20.57
C ASP A 6 -18.44 1.88 -21.23
N ASP A 7 -18.95 3.10 -21.46
CA ASP A 7 -18.16 4.24 -21.97
C ASP A 7 -17.00 4.60 -21.03
N ASP A 8 -17.19 4.50 -19.68
CA ASP A 8 -16.12 4.77 -18.71
C ASP A 8 -15.01 3.71 -18.77
N LEU A 9 -15.36 2.46 -19.06
CA LEU A 9 -14.36 1.39 -19.25
C LEU A 9 -13.61 1.54 -20.58
N GLU A 10 -14.28 1.98 -21.62
CA GLU A 10 -13.64 2.31 -22.91
C GLU A 10 -12.68 3.50 -22.74
N GLU A 11 -13.07 4.51 -21.97
CA GLU A 11 -12.19 5.64 -21.66
C GLU A 11 -10.96 5.22 -20.83
N LEU A 12 -11.13 4.35 -19.81
CA LEU A 12 -10.02 3.78 -19.06
C LEU A 12 -9.04 3.04 -20.01
N SER A 13 -9.57 2.19 -20.88
CA SER A 13 -8.76 1.47 -21.87
C SER A 13 -7.99 2.44 -22.76
N ARG A 14 -8.67 3.45 -23.30
CA ARG A 14 -8.06 4.47 -24.14
C ARG A 14 -6.93 5.22 -23.41
N LEU A 15 -7.15 5.61 -22.16
CA LEU A 15 -6.14 6.30 -21.34
C LEU A 15 -4.91 5.42 -21.12
N ILE A 16 -5.11 4.13 -20.79
CA ILE A 16 -4.01 3.19 -20.62
C ILE A 16 -3.27 2.99 -21.95
N ASP A 17 -3.98 2.80 -23.06
CA ASP A 17 -3.37 2.52 -24.37
C ASP A 17 -2.54 3.69 -24.88
N THR A 18 -3.01 4.90 -24.68
CA THR A 18 -2.35 6.13 -25.18
C THR A 18 -1.22 6.64 -24.29
N ALA A 19 -1.20 6.24 -23.01
CA ALA A 19 -0.16 6.68 -22.09
C ALA A 19 1.20 6.04 -22.41
N ASP A 20 2.27 6.83 -22.30
CA ASP A 20 3.65 6.36 -22.41
C ASP A 20 4.21 5.92 -21.05
N ARG A 21 3.77 6.55 -19.96
CA ARG A 21 4.27 6.34 -18.60
C ARG A 21 3.13 6.28 -17.58
N VAL A 22 2.66 5.07 -17.33
CA VAL A 22 1.65 4.84 -16.28
C VAL A 22 2.32 4.65 -14.93
N VAL A 23 1.83 5.35 -13.92
CA VAL A 23 2.17 5.12 -12.50
C VAL A 23 0.93 4.60 -11.78
N LEU A 24 1.08 3.49 -11.07
CA LEU A 24 0.02 2.89 -10.26
C LEU A 24 0.22 3.31 -8.80
N PHE A 25 -0.84 3.84 -8.17
CA PHE A 25 -0.83 4.24 -6.77
C PHE A 25 -1.86 3.42 -6.00
N THR A 26 -1.42 2.59 -5.05
CA THR A 26 -2.31 1.62 -4.41
C THR A 26 -2.47 1.88 -2.92
N GLY A 27 -3.67 1.58 -2.41
CA GLY A 27 -4.00 1.60 -0.99
C GLY A 27 -4.68 0.30 -0.55
N ALA A 28 -5.10 0.22 0.72
CA ALA A 28 -5.61 -1.01 1.33
C ALA A 28 -6.84 -1.62 0.61
N GLY A 29 -7.58 -0.81 -0.13
CA GLY A 29 -8.72 -1.27 -0.91
C GLY A 29 -8.38 -2.34 -1.95
N ILE A 30 -7.17 -2.33 -2.53
CA ILE A 30 -6.76 -3.36 -3.49
C ILE A 30 -6.60 -4.74 -2.82
N SER A 31 -6.21 -4.77 -1.53
CA SER A 31 -5.93 -6.01 -0.79
C SER A 31 -7.18 -6.62 -0.11
N THR A 32 -8.32 -5.93 -0.14
CA THR A 32 -9.57 -6.45 0.45
C THR A 32 -10.05 -7.74 -0.22
N GLU A 33 -9.86 -7.86 -1.53
CA GLU A 33 -10.14 -9.08 -2.30
C GLU A 33 -9.16 -10.23 -2.00
N SER A 34 -8.05 -9.96 -1.32
CA SER A 34 -7.08 -10.94 -0.81
C SER A 34 -7.38 -11.38 0.63
N GLY A 35 -8.46 -10.88 1.24
CA GLY A 35 -8.84 -11.18 2.62
C GLY A 35 -8.13 -10.33 3.67
N ILE A 36 -7.35 -9.31 3.30
CA ILE A 36 -6.77 -8.33 4.22
C ILE A 36 -7.80 -7.20 4.39
N PRO A 37 -8.33 -6.99 5.61
CA PRO A 37 -9.26 -5.88 5.84
C PRO A 37 -8.55 -4.55 5.66
N ASP A 38 -9.24 -3.56 5.11
CA ASP A 38 -8.74 -2.20 5.12
C ASP A 38 -8.73 -1.60 6.53
N PHE A 39 -8.29 -0.37 6.65
CA PHE A 39 -8.09 0.24 7.97
C PHE A 39 -9.32 0.97 8.50
N ARG A 40 -10.18 1.58 7.65
CA ARG A 40 -11.18 2.58 8.03
C ARG A 40 -12.62 2.21 7.76
N SER A 41 -12.89 1.34 6.79
CA SER A 41 -14.26 0.92 6.48
C SER A 41 -14.94 0.25 7.69
N PRO A 42 -16.26 0.16 7.72
CA PRO A 42 -16.96 -0.59 8.75
C PRO A 42 -16.40 -2.01 8.88
N GLY A 43 -15.81 -2.33 10.04
CA GLY A 43 -15.10 -3.60 10.27
C GLY A 43 -13.60 -3.58 9.94
N GLY A 44 -13.05 -2.48 9.47
CA GLY A 44 -11.62 -2.27 9.24
C GLY A 44 -10.78 -2.34 10.51
N ILE A 45 -9.47 -2.45 10.36
CA ILE A 45 -8.52 -2.72 11.46
C ILE A 45 -8.64 -1.69 12.59
N TRP A 46 -8.79 -0.41 12.25
CA TRP A 46 -8.84 0.68 13.25
C TRP A 46 -10.19 0.83 13.96
N THR A 47 -11.24 0.18 13.48
CA THR A 47 -12.50 0.12 14.23
C THR A 47 -12.38 -0.72 15.50
N LYS A 48 -11.41 -1.65 15.53
CA LYS A 48 -11.14 -2.52 16.67
C LYS A 48 -9.95 -2.02 17.52
N ASN A 49 -8.94 -1.48 16.87
CA ASN A 49 -7.66 -1.12 17.49
C ASN A 49 -7.18 0.23 16.96
N ALA A 50 -7.22 1.28 17.78
CA ALA A 50 -6.61 2.55 17.42
C ALA A 50 -5.11 2.37 17.09
N PRO A 51 -4.55 3.09 16.10
CA PRO A 51 -3.13 3.00 15.76
C PRO A 51 -2.27 3.43 16.95
N ILE A 52 -1.13 2.75 17.14
CA ILE A 52 -0.13 3.11 18.16
C ILE A 52 0.85 4.11 17.53
N ASP A 53 0.98 5.27 18.14
CA ASP A 53 1.92 6.32 17.69
C ASP A 53 3.37 5.86 17.92
N PHE A 54 4.28 6.29 17.04
CA PHE A 54 5.70 5.95 17.14
C PHE A 54 6.33 6.41 18.45
N ARG A 55 5.92 7.58 18.98
CA ARG A 55 6.43 8.10 20.26
C ARG A 55 6.02 7.21 21.42
N ASP A 56 4.81 6.63 21.36
CA ASP A 56 4.34 5.70 22.41
C ASP A 56 5.11 4.38 22.31
N PHE A 57 5.36 3.87 21.10
CA PHE A 57 6.26 2.72 20.90
C PHE A 57 7.64 2.96 21.51
N MET A 58 8.24 4.12 21.30
CA MET A 58 9.58 4.45 21.82
C MET A 58 9.62 4.60 23.35
N ARG A 59 8.55 5.08 23.97
CA ARG A 59 8.53 5.44 25.40
C ARG A 59 7.95 4.36 26.31
N SER A 60 7.05 3.50 25.81
CA SER A 60 6.26 2.58 26.61
C SER A 60 6.55 1.13 26.25
N ASP A 61 6.95 0.33 27.25
CA ASP A 61 7.08 -1.13 27.09
C ASP A 61 5.74 -1.79 26.79
N GLU A 62 4.65 -1.28 27.38
CA GLU A 62 3.29 -1.74 27.11
C GLU A 62 2.89 -1.49 25.64
N ALA A 63 3.18 -0.30 25.11
CA ALA A 63 2.91 0.02 23.71
C ALA A 63 3.71 -0.89 22.74
N ARG A 64 4.97 -1.22 23.06
CA ARG A 64 5.78 -2.18 22.29
C ARG A 64 5.18 -3.57 22.32
N ARG A 65 4.78 -4.07 23.50
CA ARG A 65 4.12 -5.38 23.67
C ARG A 65 2.83 -5.44 22.87
N GLU A 66 2.00 -4.43 22.99
CA GLU A 66 0.74 -4.36 22.25
C GLU A 66 0.97 -4.30 20.73
N THR A 67 1.99 -3.56 20.27
CA THR A 67 2.37 -3.53 18.85
C THR A 67 2.73 -4.92 18.33
N TRP A 68 3.57 -5.65 19.06
CA TRP A 68 4.00 -7.00 18.67
C TRP A 68 2.86 -8.02 18.77
N LYS A 69 2.05 -7.93 19.82
CA LYS A 69 0.85 -8.76 19.95
C LYS A 69 -0.08 -8.60 18.74
N ARG A 70 -0.45 -7.37 18.40
CA ARG A 70 -1.30 -7.10 17.22
C ARG A 70 -0.67 -7.61 15.93
N ARG A 71 0.65 -7.47 15.78
CA ARG A 71 1.35 -8.00 14.62
C ARG A 71 1.22 -9.52 14.53
N PHE A 72 1.40 -10.23 15.64
CA PHE A 72 1.28 -11.69 15.67
C PHE A 72 -0.18 -12.17 15.56
N ASP A 73 -1.14 -11.44 16.11
CA ASP A 73 -2.57 -11.72 15.93
C ASP A 73 -3.01 -11.62 14.45
N MET A 74 -2.35 -10.76 13.67
CA MET A 74 -2.59 -10.59 12.23
C MET A 74 -1.77 -11.55 11.34
N GLU A 75 -0.83 -12.30 11.91
CA GLU A 75 0.09 -13.17 11.16
C GLU A 75 -0.62 -14.13 10.22
N ASP A 76 -1.65 -14.80 10.72
CA ASP A 76 -2.41 -15.76 9.94
C ASP A 76 -3.16 -15.11 8.77
N THR A 77 -3.60 -13.87 8.93
CA THR A 77 -4.25 -13.10 7.87
C THR A 77 -3.25 -12.80 6.76
N PHE A 78 -2.08 -12.26 7.10
CA PHE A 78 -1.04 -11.96 6.12
C PHE A 78 -0.50 -13.23 5.43
N ARG A 79 -0.26 -14.29 6.20
CA ARG A 79 0.26 -15.56 5.66
C ARG A 79 -0.70 -16.28 4.71
N LYS A 80 -2.01 -16.13 4.88
CA LYS A 80 -3.04 -16.73 4.02
C LYS A 80 -3.40 -15.87 2.83
N ALA A 81 -3.08 -14.57 2.88
CA ALA A 81 -3.34 -13.67 1.78
C ALA A 81 -2.51 -14.05 0.55
N ALA A 82 -3.13 -13.95 -0.61
CA ALA A 82 -2.47 -14.16 -1.89
C ALA A 82 -2.83 -13.01 -2.84
N PRO A 83 -1.97 -12.70 -3.82
CA PRO A 83 -2.27 -11.69 -4.83
C PRO A 83 -3.59 -11.98 -5.50
N ASN A 84 -4.51 -11.01 -5.50
CA ASN A 84 -5.77 -11.09 -6.20
C ASN A 84 -5.64 -10.58 -7.65
N ARG A 85 -6.76 -10.55 -8.36
CA ARG A 85 -6.83 -10.12 -9.75
C ARG A 85 -6.32 -8.69 -9.97
N GLY A 86 -6.54 -7.77 -9.02
CA GLY A 86 -6.02 -6.40 -9.05
C GLY A 86 -4.49 -6.33 -8.97
N HIS A 87 -3.88 -7.11 -8.08
CA HIS A 87 -2.42 -7.20 -7.97
C HIS A 87 -1.80 -7.80 -9.25
N ARG A 88 -2.41 -8.87 -9.78
CA ARG A 88 -1.95 -9.48 -11.05
C ARG A 88 -2.08 -8.52 -12.22
N ALA A 89 -3.11 -7.69 -12.26
CA ALA A 89 -3.26 -6.66 -13.28
C ALA A 89 -2.16 -5.59 -13.18
N CYS A 90 -1.80 -5.15 -11.96
CA CYS A 90 -0.65 -4.26 -11.75
C CYS A 90 0.65 -4.91 -12.26
N ALA A 91 0.88 -6.19 -11.93
CA ALA A 91 2.06 -6.92 -12.37
C ALA A 91 2.12 -7.03 -13.90
N GLU A 92 1.00 -7.27 -14.57
CA GLU A 92 0.92 -7.34 -16.03
C GLU A 92 1.25 -5.99 -16.70
N LEU A 93 0.72 -4.88 -16.15
CA LEU A 93 1.05 -3.54 -16.66
C LEU A 93 2.55 -3.22 -16.51
N VAL A 94 3.17 -3.65 -15.40
CA VAL A 94 4.62 -3.49 -15.20
C VAL A 94 5.40 -4.42 -16.14
N ARG A 95 4.98 -5.67 -16.29
CA ARG A 95 5.64 -6.67 -17.14
C ARG A 95 5.60 -6.28 -18.63
N SER A 96 4.49 -5.73 -19.09
CA SER A 96 4.35 -5.22 -20.47
C SER A 96 5.12 -3.92 -20.73
N GLY A 97 5.70 -3.31 -19.69
CA GLY A 97 6.41 -2.04 -19.77
C GLY A 97 5.48 -0.81 -19.81
N LYS A 98 4.17 -0.99 -19.72
CA LYS A 98 3.19 0.09 -19.71
C LYS A 98 3.25 0.88 -18.37
N ALA A 99 3.30 0.20 -17.23
CA ALA A 99 3.51 0.84 -15.96
C ALA A 99 5.00 0.88 -15.59
N THR A 100 5.48 2.05 -15.17
CA THR A 100 6.88 2.26 -14.77
C THR A 100 7.13 1.88 -13.33
N SER A 101 6.13 2.05 -12.46
CA SER A 101 6.23 1.77 -11.03
C SER A 101 4.86 1.55 -10.39
N VAL A 102 4.89 0.90 -9.22
CA VAL A 102 3.78 0.79 -8.28
C VAL A 102 4.18 1.53 -7.00
N ILE A 103 3.55 2.67 -6.73
CA ILE A 103 3.67 3.39 -5.46
C ILE A 103 2.58 2.84 -4.53
N THR A 104 2.97 2.24 -3.41
CA THR A 104 2.00 1.61 -2.52
C THR A 104 2.03 2.17 -1.11
N GLN A 105 0.85 2.34 -0.53
CA GLN A 105 0.64 2.60 0.89
C GLN A 105 0.55 1.30 1.70
N ASN A 106 0.42 0.15 1.00
CA ASN A 106 0.26 -1.16 1.63
C ASN A 106 1.59 -1.68 2.17
N ILE A 107 1.47 -2.53 3.18
CA ILE A 107 2.60 -3.12 3.90
C ILE A 107 2.65 -4.64 3.76
N ASP A 108 1.80 -5.22 2.89
CA ASP A 108 1.50 -6.65 2.82
C ASP A 108 2.44 -7.47 1.92
N GLY A 109 3.20 -6.81 1.03
CA GLY A 109 4.12 -7.46 0.09
C GLY A 109 3.43 -8.10 -1.13
N LEU A 110 2.11 -7.96 -1.28
CA LEU A 110 1.36 -8.67 -2.33
C LEU A 110 1.68 -8.21 -3.75
N HIS A 111 2.21 -7.00 -3.94
CA HIS A 111 2.70 -6.57 -5.26
C HIS A 111 3.91 -7.39 -5.68
N GLN A 112 4.87 -7.59 -4.78
CA GLN A 112 6.05 -8.41 -5.03
C GLN A 112 5.64 -9.88 -5.26
N ASP A 113 4.76 -10.40 -4.42
CA ASP A 113 4.23 -11.77 -4.54
C ASP A 113 3.45 -11.97 -5.85
N SER A 114 2.89 -10.91 -6.45
CA SER A 114 2.23 -10.96 -7.77
C SER A 114 3.19 -10.96 -8.95
N GLY A 115 4.50 -10.78 -8.71
CA GLY A 115 5.54 -10.75 -9.72
C GLY A 115 6.00 -9.36 -10.14
N VAL A 116 5.60 -8.30 -9.45
CA VAL A 116 6.19 -6.96 -9.66
C VAL A 116 7.61 -6.97 -9.09
N PRO A 117 8.65 -6.64 -9.87
CA PRO A 117 10.02 -6.57 -9.37
C PRO A 117 10.15 -5.56 -8.21
N ASP A 118 10.94 -5.88 -7.18
CA ASP A 118 11.17 -4.99 -6.02
C ASP A 118 11.60 -3.59 -6.43
N SER A 119 12.44 -3.47 -7.46
CA SER A 119 12.89 -2.18 -7.99
C SER A 119 11.77 -1.31 -8.57
N LYS A 120 10.59 -1.90 -8.84
CA LYS A 120 9.41 -1.23 -9.39
C LYS A 120 8.34 -0.97 -8.33
N VAL A 121 8.47 -1.53 -7.13
CA VAL A 121 7.59 -1.24 -6.00
C VAL A 121 8.21 -0.14 -5.13
N ILE A 122 7.40 0.82 -4.74
CA ILE A 122 7.78 1.95 -3.87
C ILE A 122 6.87 1.91 -2.64
N GLU A 123 7.38 1.40 -1.53
CA GLU A 123 6.64 1.16 -0.29
C GLU A 123 6.68 2.38 0.64
N LEU A 124 5.70 3.27 0.53
CA LEU A 124 5.66 4.51 1.32
C LEU A 124 5.53 4.29 2.83
N HIS A 125 4.85 3.23 3.22
CA HIS A 125 4.60 2.92 4.63
C HIS A 125 5.40 1.68 5.11
N GLY A 126 6.42 1.30 4.34
CA GLY A 126 7.27 0.15 4.64
C GLY A 126 6.58 -1.19 4.42
N ASN A 127 7.05 -2.22 5.15
CA ASN A 127 6.64 -3.61 4.93
C ASN A 127 6.47 -4.35 6.25
N THR A 128 5.46 -5.21 6.36
CA THR A 128 5.16 -5.97 7.59
C THR A 128 5.75 -7.39 7.60
N THR A 129 6.34 -7.84 6.48
CA THR A 129 6.86 -9.21 6.36
C THR A 129 8.16 -9.44 7.12
N TYR A 130 8.86 -8.36 7.50
CA TYR A 130 10.09 -8.40 8.28
C TYR A 130 10.14 -7.28 9.31
N ALA A 131 11.13 -7.34 10.19
CA ALA A 131 11.42 -6.32 11.18
C ALA A 131 12.88 -5.84 11.07
N HIS A 132 13.17 -4.69 11.64
CA HIS A 132 14.54 -4.21 11.77
C HIS A 132 14.78 -3.49 13.10
N CYS A 133 16.02 -3.42 13.50
CA CYS A 133 16.46 -2.59 14.61
C CYS A 133 16.38 -1.12 14.22
N LEU A 134 15.78 -0.30 15.07
CA LEU A 134 15.64 1.14 14.82
C LEU A 134 16.97 1.91 14.88
N ASP A 135 18.00 1.34 15.54
CA ASP A 135 19.30 2.01 15.73
C ASP A 135 20.36 1.55 14.71
N CYS A 136 20.47 0.24 14.44
CA CYS A 136 21.51 -0.31 13.57
C CYS A 136 21.02 -0.92 12.26
N ALA A 137 19.72 -0.88 12.01
CA ALA A 137 19.04 -1.43 10.83
C ALA A 137 19.20 -2.96 10.63
N GLN A 138 19.74 -3.72 11.61
CA GLN A 138 19.80 -5.17 11.54
C GLN A 138 18.41 -5.75 11.27
N ARG A 139 18.27 -6.56 10.21
CA ARG A 139 17.02 -7.22 9.82
C ARG A 139 16.77 -8.48 10.65
N TYR A 140 15.48 -8.72 10.92
CA TYR A 140 14.96 -9.87 11.63
C TYR A 140 13.76 -10.46 10.91
N GLU A 141 13.65 -11.78 10.92
CA GLU A 141 12.48 -12.48 10.42
C GLU A 141 11.38 -12.51 11.51
N ILE A 142 10.14 -12.28 11.10
CA ILE A 142 9.00 -12.20 12.03
C ILE A 142 8.79 -13.52 12.79
N ALA A 143 8.99 -14.65 12.11
CA ALA A 143 8.81 -15.98 12.70
C ALA A 143 9.75 -16.23 13.89
N ASP A 144 11.01 -15.78 13.78
CA ASP A 144 12.00 -15.96 14.85
C ASP A 144 11.63 -15.11 16.09
N LEU A 145 11.22 -13.87 15.85
CA LEU A 145 10.80 -12.96 16.93
C LEU A 145 9.54 -13.43 17.66
N ARG A 146 8.65 -14.12 16.93
CA ARG A 146 7.41 -14.66 17.48
C ARG A 146 7.68 -15.73 18.53
N VAL A 147 8.63 -16.61 18.28
CA VAL A 147 8.97 -17.73 19.20
C VAL A 147 9.34 -17.21 20.60
N ASP A 148 10.21 -16.20 20.67
CA ASP A 148 10.66 -15.64 21.94
C ASP A 148 9.55 -14.81 22.62
N PHE A 149 8.76 -14.08 21.83
CA PHE A 149 7.64 -13.31 22.38
C PHE A 149 6.55 -14.20 22.96
N GLU A 150 6.15 -15.28 22.27
CA GLU A 150 5.09 -16.18 22.75
C GLU A 150 5.53 -17.02 23.96
N ARG A 151 6.82 -17.42 24.00
CA ARG A 151 7.35 -18.22 25.10
C ARG A 151 7.53 -17.41 26.40
N ASP A 152 8.15 -16.24 26.28
CA ASP A 152 8.66 -15.50 27.45
C ASP A 152 8.06 -14.08 27.56
N ASN A 153 7.16 -13.71 26.65
CA ASN A 153 6.60 -12.36 26.53
C ASN A 153 7.69 -11.24 26.46
N ILE A 154 8.84 -11.59 25.83
CA ILE A 154 9.97 -10.69 25.70
C ILE A 154 9.74 -9.78 24.48
N VAL A 155 9.76 -8.47 24.69
CA VAL A 155 9.74 -7.49 23.60
C VAL A 155 11.03 -7.61 22.81
N PRO A 156 10.95 -7.75 21.47
CA PRO A 156 12.13 -7.93 20.63
C PRO A 156 13.16 -6.80 20.77
N HIS A 157 14.39 -7.19 21.04
CA HIS A 157 15.56 -6.32 21.21
C HIS A 157 16.69 -6.74 20.28
N CYS A 158 17.45 -5.78 19.79
CA CYS A 158 18.68 -6.03 19.07
C CYS A 158 19.88 -6.21 20.02
N ALA A 159 20.87 -6.98 19.60
CA ALA A 159 22.12 -7.12 20.34
C ALA A 159 22.86 -5.78 20.54
N CYS A 160 22.62 -4.77 19.71
CA CYS A 160 23.15 -3.42 19.88
C CYS A 160 22.46 -2.61 21.00
N GLY A 161 21.38 -3.14 21.59
CA GLY A 161 20.55 -2.45 22.60
C GLY A 161 19.36 -1.71 22.01
N GLY A 162 19.23 -1.59 20.70
CA GLY A 162 18.13 -0.91 20.03
C GLY A 162 16.82 -1.72 20.00
N TRP A 163 15.70 -1.03 19.90
CA TRP A 163 14.39 -1.66 19.75
C TRP A 163 14.20 -2.26 18.36
N VAL A 164 13.69 -3.48 18.30
CA VAL A 164 13.27 -4.11 17.06
C VAL A 164 11.80 -3.82 16.81
N LYS A 165 11.49 -3.33 15.61
CA LYS A 165 10.14 -2.99 15.16
C LYS A 165 9.90 -3.58 13.77
N THR A 166 8.65 -3.96 13.44
CA THR A 166 8.28 -4.24 12.04
C THR A 166 8.73 -3.10 11.13
N ALA A 167 9.15 -3.41 9.92
CA ALA A 167 9.65 -2.41 8.96
C ALA A 167 8.56 -1.46 8.43
N THR A 168 7.42 -1.39 9.11
CA THR A 168 6.31 -0.49 8.80
C THR A 168 6.54 0.91 9.35
N ILE A 169 5.98 1.92 8.72
CA ILE A 169 5.99 3.30 9.21
C ILE A 169 4.76 3.55 10.07
N SER A 170 4.97 3.87 11.34
CA SER A 170 3.90 4.23 12.29
C SER A 170 3.54 5.72 12.19
N PHE A 171 2.34 6.10 12.65
CA PHE A 171 2.01 7.52 12.82
C PHE A 171 3.03 8.21 13.72
N GLY A 172 3.45 9.42 13.34
CA GLY A 172 4.49 10.17 14.05
C GLY A 172 5.93 9.71 13.75
N GLN A 173 6.12 8.67 12.95
CA GLN A 173 7.44 8.26 12.44
C GLN A 173 7.75 8.99 11.12
N SER A 174 9.04 9.32 10.91
CA SER A 174 9.48 9.91 9.64
C SER A 174 9.24 8.94 8.48
N MET A 175 8.77 9.48 7.35
CA MET A 175 8.64 8.72 6.11
C MET A 175 10.01 8.31 5.57
N PRO A 176 10.11 7.19 4.84
CA PRO A 176 11.38 6.74 4.24
C PRO A 176 11.78 7.70 3.12
N ILE A 177 12.90 8.42 3.33
CA ILE A 177 13.32 9.53 2.46
C ILE A 177 13.56 9.08 1.03
N ASP A 178 14.19 7.93 0.84
CA ASP A 178 14.54 7.43 -0.50
C ASP A 178 13.28 6.98 -1.26
N GLU A 179 12.33 6.31 -0.60
CA GLU A 179 11.05 5.92 -1.20
C GLU A 179 10.19 7.14 -1.52
N MET A 180 10.16 8.14 -0.65
CA MET A 180 9.45 9.41 -0.92
C MET A 180 10.04 10.13 -2.14
N ARG A 181 11.36 10.17 -2.27
CA ARG A 181 12.05 10.79 -3.43
C ARG A 181 11.77 10.00 -4.72
N ARG A 182 11.83 8.67 -4.66
CA ARG A 182 11.49 7.81 -5.81
C ARG A 182 10.04 8.01 -6.24
N ALA A 183 9.11 8.04 -5.28
CA ALA A 183 7.69 8.29 -5.55
C ALA A 183 7.46 9.65 -6.22
N GLU A 184 8.12 10.70 -5.73
CA GLU A 184 8.05 12.03 -6.33
C GLU A 184 8.58 12.03 -7.77
N GLN A 185 9.73 11.41 -8.02
CA GLN A 185 10.31 11.32 -9.36
C GLN A 185 9.39 10.59 -10.34
N GLU A 186 8.85 9.43 -9.98
CA GLU A 186 7.94 8.68 -10.82
C GLU A 186 6.63 9.46 -11.06
N THR A 187 6.12 10.13 -10.02
CA THR A 187 4.91 10.96 -10.11
C THR A 187 5.07 12.12 -11.09
N LEU A 188 6.22 12.81 -11.04
CA LEU A 188 6.49 13.95 -11.94
C LEU A 188 6.73 13.53 -13.40
N LEU A 189 7.10 12.28 -13.64
CA LEU A 189 7.32 11.75 -14.98
C LEU A 189 6.09 11.06 -15.57
N ALA A 190 5.03 10.84 -14.79
CA ALA A 190 3.81 10.18 -15.23
C ALA A 190 3.02 11.07 -16.20
N ASP A 191 2.45 10.46 -17.23
CA ASP A 191 1.40 11.05 -18.07
C ASP A 191 0.01 10.46 -17.75
N LEU A 192 -0.02 9.27 -17.10
CA LEU A 192 -1.21 8.68 -16.52
C LEU A 192 -0.92 8.19 -15.10
N PHE A 193 -1.72 8.65 -14.14
CA PHE A 193 -1.62 8.26 -12.73
C PHE A 193 -2.91 7.59 -12.30
N ILE A 194 -2.84 6.29 -11.95
CA ILE A 194 -4.01 5.48 -11.60
C ILE A 194 -4.00 5.15 -10.11
N VAL A 195 -5.01 5.63 -9.39
CA VAL A 195 -5.24 5.32 -7.98
C VAL A 195 -6.13 4.10 -7.86
N LEU A 196 -5.70 3.10 -7.08
CA LEU A 196 -6.36 1.83 -6.87
C LEU A 196 -6.61 1.59 -5.37
N GLY A 197 -7.84 1.75 -4.91
CA GLY A 197 -8.24 1.38 -3.55
C GLY A 197 -7.64 2.24 -2.44
N SER A 198 -7.51 3.54 -2.66
CA SER A 198 -7.08 4.48 -1.64
C SER A 198 -8.17 5.50 -1.32
N SER A 199 -8.42 5.73 -0.03
CA SER A 199 -9.32 6.81 0.42
C SER A 199 -8.73 8.22 0.28
N LEU A 200 -7.45 8.34 -0.05
CA LEU A 200 -6.72 9.60 -0.27
C LEU A 200 -6.81 10.62 0.89
N VAL A 201 -6.83 10.12 2.13
CA VAL A 201 -6.89 10.95 3.35
C VAL A 201 -5.61 10.90 4.20
N VAL A 202 -4.62 10.09 3.81
CA VAL A 202 -3.37 9.92 4.57
C VAL A 202 -2.24 10.69 3.91
N TYR A 203 -1.85 11.79 4.53
CA TYR A 203 -0.70 12.59 4.09
C TYR A 203 0.58 12.13 4.80
N PRO A 204 1.73 12.22 4.10
CA PRO A 204 1.95 12.89 2.81
C PRO A 204 1.59 12.06 1.57
N ALA A 205 1.30 10.77 1.69
CA ALA A 205 1.08 9.86 0.55
C ALA A 205 -0.05 10.35 -0.39
N ALA A 206 -1.16 10.85 0.15
CA ALA A 206 -2.28 11.38 -0.63
C ALA A 206 -1.92 12.62 -1.49
N GLY A 207 -0.76 13.23 -1.25
CA GLY A 207 -0.26 14.33 -2.07
C GLY A 207 0.27 13.94 -3.44
N PHE A 208 0.65 12.66 -3.67
CA PHE A 208 1.19 12.22 -4.96
C PHE A 208 0.17 12.29 -6.11
N PRO A 209 -1.09 11.81 -5.98
CA PRO A 209 -2.10 12.00 -7.01
C PRO A 209 -2.37 13.48 -7.35
N GLU A 210 -2.40 14.34 -6.32
CA GLU A 210 -2.53 15.79 -6.54
C GLU A 210 -1.34 16.37 -7.30
N LEU A 211 -0.12 15.92 -6.97
CA LEU A 211 1.11 16.34 -7.63
C LEU A 211 1.11 15.89 -9.10
N ALA A 212 0.75 14.64 -9.39
CA ALA A 212 0.63 14.12 -10.74
C ALA A 212 -0.34 14.98 -11.58
N LYS A 213 -1.54 15.21 -11.05
CA LYS A 213 -2.56 16.03 -11.72
C LYS A 213 -2.08 17.46 -12.00
N ARG A 214 -1.46 18.11 -11.01
CA ARG A 214 -0.90 19.46 -11.18
C ARG A 214 0.24 19.52 -12.19
N ASN A 215 0.97 18.41 -12.35
CA ASN A 215 2.07 18.31 -13.31
C ASN A 215 1.60 17.89 -14.72
N GLY A 216 0.29 17.75 -14.95
CA GLY A 216 -0.30 17.51 -16.27
C GLY A 216 -0.63 16.06 -16.59
N ALA A 217 -0.44 15.13 -15.67
CA ALA A 217 -0.87 13.75 -15.84
C ALA A 217 -2.40 13.63 -15.85
N SER A 218 -2.93 12.71 -16.63
CA SER A 218 -4.31 12.25 -16.47
C SER A 218 -4.43 11.50 -15.14
N LEU A 219 -5.44 11.81 -14.34
CA LEU A 219 -5.70 11.18 -13.05
C LEU A 219 -6.94 10.28 -13.14
N VAL A 220 -6.76 9.00 -12.87
CA VAL A 220 -7.84 8.01 -12.77
C VAL A 220 -7.94 7.53 -11.33
N ILE A 221 -9.15 7.43 -10.80
CA ILE A 221 -9.41 6.88 -9.45
C ILE A 221 -10.37 5.69 -9.58
N ILE A 222 -9.92 4.52 -9.12
CA ILE A 222 -10.75 3.32 -8.99
C ILE A 222 -10.85 2.99 -7.50
N ASN A 223 -11.97 3.36 -6.90
CA ASN A 223 -12.22 3.15 -5.47
C ASN A 223 -13.72 2.99 -5.22
N ARG A 224 -14.13 2.08 -4.35
CA ARG A 224 -15.56 1.83 -4.07
C ARG A 224 -16.26 3.04 -3.47
N GLU A 225 -15.57 3.77 -2.61
CA GLU A 225 -16.08 4.95 -1.90
C GLU A 225 -15.56 6.22 -2.55
N GLU A 226 -16.29 7.31 -2.38
CA GLU A 226 -15.86 8.65 -2.81
C GLU A 226 -14.55 9.05 -2.13
N THR A 227 -13.73 9.83 -2.84
CA THR A 227 -12.48 10.38 -2.34
C THR A 227 -12.47 11.90 -2.42
N PRO A 228 -11.64 12.59 -1.62
CA PRO A 228 -11.49 14.04 -1.72
C PRO A 228 -11.03 14.54 -3.10
N LEU A 229 -10.42 13.68 -3.91
CA LEU A 229 -9.86 14.02 -5.22
C LEU A 229 -10.77 13.68 -6.42
N ASP A 230 -11.93 13.09 -6.22
CA ASP A 230 -12.85 12.69 -7.31
C ASP A 230 -13.15 13.84 -8.26
N ARG A 231 -13.36 15.06 -7.71
CA ARG A 231 -13.65 16.25 -8.52
C ARG A 231 -12.47 16.74 -9.38
N ALA A 232 -11.25 16.33 -9.03
CA ALA A 232 -10.04 16.72 -9.74
C ALA A 232 -9.60 15.64 -10.75
N ALA A 233 -10.12 14.42 -10.62
CA ALA A 233 -9.81 13.31 -11.50
C ALA A 233 -10.46 13.48 -12.88
N ASP A 234 -9.81 12.93 -13.90
CA ASP A 234 -10.35 12.88 -15.27
C ASP A 234 -11.34 11.74 -15.44
N LEU A 235 -11.15 10.66 -14.65
CA LEU A 235 -12.04 9.51 -14.63
C LEU A 235 -12.12 8.95 -13.20
N VAL A 236 -13.35 8.68 -12.73
CA VAL A 236 -13.61 8.04 -11.43
C VAL A 236 -14.51 6.83 -11.64
N LEU A 237 -14.08 5.67 -11.14
CA LEU A 237 -14.82 4.41 -11.21
C LEU A 237 -15.06 3.87 -9.79
N HIS A 238 -16.34 3.80 -9.39
CA HIS A 238 -16.73 3.21 -8.10
C HIS A 238 -17.01 1.70 -8.23
N ARG A 239 -15.96 0.96 -8.63
CA ARG A 239 -16.02 -0.47 -8.97
C ARG A 239 -15.01 -1.32 -8.18
N SER A 240 -15.16 -2.64 -8.30
CA SER A 240 -14.17 -3.63 -7.89
C SER A 240 -12.89 -3.46 -8.72
N ILE A 241 -11.75 -3.35 -8.01
CA ILE A 241 -10.44 -3.14 -8.66
C ILE A 241 -10.04 -4.37 -9.47
N GLY A 242 -10.19 -5.57 -8.87
CA GLY A 242 -9.81 -6.81 -9.53
C GLY A 242 -10.61 -7.06 -10.81
N GLU A 243 -11.91 -6.80 -10.77
CA GLU A 243 -12.77 -6.93 -11.95
C GLU A 243 -12.40 -5.92 -13.04
N THR A 244 -12.30 -4.64 -12.66
CA THR A 244 -12.01 -3.54 -13.58
C THR A 244 -10.64 -3.68 -14.21
N MET A 245 -9.59 -3.70 -13.41
CA MET A 245 -8.21 -3.75 -13.90
C MET A 245 -7.87 -5.08 -14.57
N GLY A 246 -8.40 -6.20 -14.05
CA GLY A 246 -8.20 -7.50 -14.66
C GLY A 246 -8.79 -7.60 -16.07
N ALA A 247 -9.98 -7.00 -16.30
CA ALA A 247 -10.57 -6.94 -17.62
C ALA A 247 -9.74 -6.09 -18.60
N MET A 248 -9.18 -4.95 -18.13
CA MET A 248 -8.34 -4.06 -18.94
C MET A 248 -7.09 -4.75 -19.50
N VAL A 249 -6.50 -5.69 -18.75
CA VAL A 249 -5.23 -6.34 -19.13
C VAL A 249 -5.37 -7.83 -19.44
N GLY A 250 -6.58 -8.36 -19.49
CA GLY A 250 -6.84 -9.77 -19.82
C GLY A 250 -6.35 -10.77 -18.76
N VAL A 251 -6.34 -10.37 -17.50
CA VAL A 251 -5.94 -11.22 -16.35
C VAL A 251 -7.19 -11.75 -15.65
N GLU A 252 -7.21 -13.07 -15.34
CA GLU A 252 -8.28 -13.73 -14.56
C GLU A 252 -7.98 -13.79 -13.07
#